data_45e799aaa019326c42f6a28731644f44
#
_entry.id   45e799aaa019326c42f6a28731644f44
#
_cell.length_a   1.000
_cell.length_b   1.000
_cell.length_c   1.000
_cell.angle_alpha   90.00
_cell.angle_beta   90.00
_cell.angle_gamma   90.00
#
_symmetry.space_group_name_H-M   'P 1'
#
loop_
_entity.id
_entity.type
_entity.pdbx_description
1 polymer ?
#
loop_
_entity_poly.entity_id
_entity_poly.type
_entity_poly.pdbx_seq_one_letter_code
_entity_poly.pdbx_strand_id
1 'polypeptide(L)' 'MSTLTHEDMLLDIFEEVQENFPYLDEEKQIEIANNRFQELCQ' A
#
# COMPACT_ATOMS: atom_id res chain seq x y z
N MET A 1 -4.92 -1.04 -23.22
CA MET A 1 -4.21 -1.74 -22.33
C MET A 1 -3.66 -0.90 -21.24
N SER A 2 -3.92 -1.21 -20.07
CA SER A 2 -3.49 -0.38 -18.97
C SER A 2 -2.21 -0.93 -18.39
N THR A 3 -1.28 -0.03 -18.13
CA THR A 3 -0.09 -0.38 -17.40
C THR A 3 -0.21 0.16 -15.99
N LEU A 4 0.19 -0.65 -15.04
CA LEU A 4 0.15 -0.23 -13.65
C LEU A 4 1.22 0.82 -13.42
N THR A 5 0.81 1.94 -12.85
CA THR A 5 1.75 2.97 -12.46
C THR A 5 2.11 2.79 -11.00
N HIS A 6 3.11 3.58 -10.55
CA HIS A 6 3.47 3.55 -9.14
C HIS A 6 2.29 3.90 -8.26
N GLU A 7 1.48 4.84 -8.71
CA GLU A 7 0.31 5.25 -7.92
C GLU A 7 -0.70 4.12 -7.81
N ASP A 8 -0.91 3.41 -8.92
CA ASP A 8 -1.85 2.30 -8.89
C ASP A 8 -1.37 1.21 -7.95
N MET A 9 -0.09 0.88 -8.01
CA MET A 9 0.47 -0.14 -7.14
C MET A 9 0.38 0.27 -5.69
N LEU A 10 0.72 1.51 -5.41
CA LEU A 10 0.70 1.99 -4.04
C LEU A 10 -0.72 2.00 -3.49
N LEU A 11 -1.67 2.41 -4.30
CA LEU A 11 -3.06 2.41 -3.88
C LEU A 11 -3.55 0.99 -3.58
N ASP A 12 -3.18 0.06 -4.44
CA ASP A 12 -3.57 -1.33 -4.25
C ASP A 12 -3.03 -1.86 -2.93
N ILE A 13 -1.76 -1.57 -2.66
CA ILE A 13 -1.14 -2.01 -1.42
C ILE A 13 -1.82 -1.36 -0.22
N PHE A 14 -2.14 -0.08 -0.34
CA PHE A 14 -2.77 0.64 0.76
C PHE A 14 -4.15 0.07 1.06
N GLU A 15 -4.90 -0.25 0.03
CA GLU A 15 -6.22 -0.85 0.24
C GLU A 15 -6.10 -2.19 0.94
N GLU A 16 -5.11 -2.97 0.58
CA GLU A 16 -4.90 -4.25 1.24
C GLU A 16 -4.55 -4.05 2.70
N VAL A 17 -3.72 -3.06 2.99
CA VAL A 17 -3.36 -2.78 4.37
C VAL A 17 -4.58 -2.36 5.16
N GLN A 18 -5.45 -1.55 4.55
CA GLN A 18 -6.66 -1.12 5.25
C GLN A 18 -7.58 -2.30 5.56
N GLU A 19 -7.66 -3.26 4.65
CA GLU A 19 -8.49 -4.43 4.89
C GLU A 19 -7.92 -5.31 5.99
N ASN A 20 -6.61 -5.47 6.01
CA ASN A 20 -5.98 -6.34 6.99
C ASN A 20 -5.84 -5.68 8.35
N PHE A 21 -5.69 -4.37 8.36
CA PHE A 21 -5.48 -3.63 9.61
C PHE A 21 -6.45 -2.47 9.73
N PRO A 22 -7.76 -2.76 9.74
CA PRO A 22 -8.74 -1.66 9.84
C PRO A 22 -8.71 -0.97 11.18
N TYR A 23 -8.10 -1.60 12.18
CA TYR A 23 -8.05 -1.05 13.53
C TYR A 23 -6.87 -0.11 13.74
N LEU A 24 -5.98 -0.01 12.76
CA LEU A 24 -4.82 0.86 12.88
C LEU A 24 -5.14 2.27 12.44
N ASP A 25 -4.37 3.22 12.96
CA ASP A 25 -4.49 4.59 12.52
C ASP A 25 -4.02 4.73 11.08
N GLU A 26 -4.47 5.80 10.45
CA GLU A 26 -4.09 6.04 9.06
C GLU A 26 -2.58 6.14 8.90
N GLU A 27 -1.92 6.79 9.86
CA GLU A 27 -0.46 6.91 9.81
C GLU A 27 0.20 5.54 9.81
N LYS A 28 -0.28 4.65 10.66
CA LYS A 28 0.27 3.32 10.72
C LYS A 28 0.02 2.55 9.44
N GLN A 29 -1.17 2.71 8.88
CA GLN A 29 -1.49 2.04 7.62
C GLN A 29 -0.58 2.52 6.50
N ILE A 30 -0.33 3.83 6.46
CA ILE A 30 0.55 4.39 5.45
C ILE A 30 1.97 3.85 5.62
N GLU A 31 2.42 3.76 6.85
CA GLU A 31 3.77 3.25 7.11
C GLU A 31 3.92 1.82 6.63
N ILE A 32 2.93 0.98 6.91
CA ILE A 32 2.99 -0.41 6.48
C ILE A 32 2.96 -0.48 4.96
N ALA A 33 2.11 0.32 4.33
CA ALA A 33 2.02 0.32 2.88
C ALA A 33 3.33 0.74 2.24
N ASN A 34 3.98 1.75 2.80
CA ASN A 34 5.26 2.20 2.28
C ASN A 34 6.32 1.11 2.40
N ASN A 35 6.34 0.41 3.53
CA ASN A 35 7.31 -0.65 3.72
C ASN A 35 7.11 -1.76 2.70
N ARG A 36 5.88 -2.13 2.45
CA ARG A 36 5.59 -3.17 1.46
C ARG A 36 5.97 -2.71 0.06
N PHE A 37 5.68 -1.46 -0.24
CA PHE A 37 6.00 -0.93 -1.56
C PHE A 37 7.50 -0.94 -1.79
N GLN A 38 8.26 -0.57 -0.79
CA GLN A 38 9.71 -0.56 -0.91
C GLN A 38 10.26 -1.96 -1.13
N GLU A 39 9.71 -2.94 -0.44
CA GLU A 39 10.13 -4.31 -0.63
C GLU A 39 9.88 -4.79 -2.05
N LEU A 40 8.74 -4.39 -2.61
CA LEU A 40 8.41 -4.79 -3.96
C LEU A 40 9.32 -4.12 -4.99
N CYS A 41 9.80 -2.92 -4.69
CA CYS A 41 10.62 -2.17 -5.62
C CYS A 41 12.10 -2.50 -5.53
N GLN A 42 12.49 -3.35 -4.65
CA GLN A 42 13.91 -3.73 -4.54
C GLN A 42 14.36 -4.66 -5.63
#